data_afe7f844bf5809e307d7a6aad0ce3607
#
_entry.id   afe7f844bf5809e307d7a6aad0ce3607
#
_cell.length_a   1.000
_cell.length_b   1.000
_cell.length_c   1.000
_cell.angle_alpha   90.00
_cell.angle_beta   90.00
_cell.angle_gamma   90.00
#
_symmetry.space_group_name_H-M   'P 1'
#
loop_
_entity.id
_entity.type
_entity.pdbx_description
1 polymer ?
#
loop_
_entity_poly.entity_id
_entity_poly.type
_entity_poly.pdbx_seq_one_letter_code
_entity_poly.pdbx_strand_id
1 'polypeptide(L)'
;MRFARIQIFTVLLLAATSLSPRMTAKENIDYTPHIHGTVRTRFEVATESGKYRFQVRNARVSLDGKIAPNIDYYINTDLCDRGSMKILDVWARIYATKDLGFQAGQFRMPFGVDPFRGPNTYIFANRSFIGRQVCNVRAVGVKVMYTFPSIPLTAEAGAFNPTTIGDHSGWNSSLAFAGKVTYSIGNVKLATGFQSIIPDSVRTNLIDGAITWKAGRWLIEGEYMYKHYTAGRHKACHAYNLYADYHLPIKAGVFNRLSFQGRFDGMTDHSNAIRNSEGLLTTNDPARNRITVGATISYIKSKNLFLDIRANYEKYFYHHDVTTTPGTGDKALIELVLRF
;
A
#
# COMPACT_ATOMS: atom_id res chain seq x y z
N MET A 1 -26.77 -23.80 3.30
CA MET A 1 -25.81 -22.70 3.13
C MET A 1 -26.38 -21.27 3.34
N ARG A 2 -27.67 -21.00 3.26
CA ARG A 2 -28.25 -19.66 3.49
C ARG A 2 -28.28 -19.23 4.98
N PHE A 3 -28.43 -20.14 5.92
CA PHE A 3 -28.50 -19.83 7.36
C PHE A 3 -27.18 -19.38 8.00
N ALA A 4 -26.03 -19.89 7.53
CA ALA A 4 -24.71 -19.49 8.08
C ALA A 4 -24.31 -18.05 7.74
N ARG A 5 -24.83 -17.49 6.64
CA ARG A 5 -24.51 -16.10 6.22
C ARG A 5 -25.21 -15.03 7.08
N ILE A 6 -26.40 -15.34 7.60
CA ILE A 6 -27.16 -14.44 8.47
C ILE A 6 -26.57 -14.43 9.89
N GLN A 7 -26.07 -15.55 10.38
CA GLN A 7 -25.51 -15.65 11.72
C GLN A 7 -24.23 -14.82 11.91
N ILE A 8 -23.37 -14.68 10.89
CA ILE A 8 -22.16 -13.87 10.99
C ILE A 8 -22.49 -12.38 11.14
N PHE A 9 -23.52 -11.89 10.45
CA PHE A 9 -23.96 -10.49 10.56
C PHE A 9 -24.62 -10.20 11.92
N THR A 10 -25.38 -11.15 12.45
CA THR A 10 -26.06 -11.01 13.73
C THR A 10 -25.07 -11.07 14.91
N VAL A 11 -24.02 -11.89 14.83
CA VAL A 11 -22.96 -11.92 15.86
C VAL A 11 -22.12 -10.64 15.86
N LEU A 12 -21.83 -10.05 14.70
CA LEU A 12 -21.15 -8.77 14.61
C LEU A 12 -22.00 -7.59 15.17
N LEU A 13 -23.31 -7.61 14.96
CA LEU A 13 -24.23 -6.59 15.48
C LEU A 13 -24.44 -6.73 17.00
N LEU A 14 -24.56 -7.94 17.52
CA LEU A 14 -24.73 -8.21 18.96
C LEU A 14 -23.44 -7.94 19.76
N ALA A 15 -22.27 -8.16 19.19
CA ALA A 15 -20.99 -7.78 19.82
C ALA A 15 -20.84 -6.26 19.98
N ALA A 16 -21.44 -5.48 19.07
CA ALA A 16 -21.41 -4.01 19.12
C ALA A 16 -22.33 -3.42 20.20
N THR A 17 -23.41 -4.12 20.59
CA THR A 17 -24.40 -3.61 21.55
C THR A 17 -24.07 -3.95 23.03
N SER A 18 -23.19 -4.90 23.30
CA SER A 18 -22.83 -5.34 24.66
C SER A 18 -21.62 -4.63 25.26
N LEU A 19 -20.93 -3.79 24.49
CA LEU A 19 -19.72 -3.08 24.91
C LEU A 19 -20.04 -1.62 25.27
N SER A 20 -20.55 -1.39 26.49
CA SER A 20 -20.55 -0.04 27.07
C SER A 20 -19.10 0.33 27.43
N PRO A 21 -18.47 1.31 26.78
CA PRO A 21 -17.11 1.74 27.17
C PRO A 21 -17.18 2.43 28.54
N ARG A 22 -16.59 1.81 29.56
CA ARG A 22 -16.22 2.52 30.77
C ARG A 22 -15.04 3.42 30.43
N MET A 23 -15.29 4.60 29.93
CA MET A 23 -14.28 5.65 29.80
C MET A 23 -14.38 6.56 31.02
N THR A 24 -13.43 6.38 31.94
CA THR A 24 -13.16 7.32 33.02
C THR A 24 -11.95 8.13 32.61
N ALA A 25 -12.16 9.35 32.23
CA ALA A 25 -11.39 10.59 32.34
C ALA A 25 -11.83 11.54 31.23
N LYS A 26 -12.05 12.82 31.53
CA LYS A 26 -12.17 13.89 30.53
C LYS A 26 -10.78 14.08 29.88
N GLU A 27 -10.39 13.23 28.94
CA GLU A 27 -9.35 13.60 27.99
C GLU A 27 -9.90 14.75 27.15
N ASN A 28 -9.11 15.80 27.02
CA ASN A 28 -9.42 16.94 26.15
C ASN A 28 -9.26 16.46 24.70
N ILE A 29 -10.33 15.86 24.13
CA ILE A 29 -10.30 15.27 22.81
C ILE A 29 -10.42 16.39 21.78
N ASP A 30 -9.45 16.46 20.89
CA ASP A 30 -9.51 17.35 19.74
C ASP A 30 -10.44 16.75 18.66
N TYR A 31 -11.56 17.40 18.44
CA TYR A 31 -12.53 17.06 17.40
C TYR A 31 -12.32 17.86 16.10
N THR A 32 -11.28 18.70 16.06
CA THR A 32 -10.99 19.51 14.87
C THR A 32 -10.55 18.59 13.73
N PRO A 33 -11.16 18.69 12.55
CA PRO A 33 -10.68 17.94 11.39
C PRO A 33 -9.28 18.39 10.98
N HIS A 34 -8.37 17.44 10.75
CA HIS A 34 -7.03 17.70 10.27
C HIS A 34 -6.95 17.50 8.76
N ILE A 35 -6.48 18.51 8.05
CA ILE A 35 -6.28 18.46 6.60
C ILE A 35 -4.80 18.25 6.31
N HIS A 36 -4.50 17.31 5.40
CA HIS A 36 -3.14 17.06 4.93
C HIS A 36 -3.10 17.06 3.41
N GLY A 37 -2.02 17.59 2.88
CA GLY A 37 -1.74 17.57 1.44
C GLY A 37 -0.50 16.76 1.11
N THR A 38 -0.48 16.13 -0.07
CA THR A 38 0.72 15.53 -0.64
C THR A 38 0.76 15.78 -2.14
N VAL A 39 1.75 16.54 -2.59
CA VAL A 39 1.98 16.80 -4.01
C VAL A 39 3.25 16.09 -4.45
N ARG A 40 3.18 15.42 -5.61
CA ARG A 40 4.34 14.78 -6.25
C ARG A 40 4.40 15.20 -7.71
N THR A 41 5.47 15.86 -8.05
CA THR A 41 5.77 16.23 -9.45
C THR A 41 7.12 15.63 -9.83
N ARG A 42 7.28 15.29 -11.10
CA ARG A 42 8.53 14.70 -11.56
C ARG A 42 8.83 14.97 -13.01
N PHE A 43 10.11 14.90 -13.32
CA PHE A 43 10.67 14.81 -14.65
C PHE A 43 11.27 13.42 -14.83
N GLU A 44 10.98 12.75 -15.93
CA GLU A 44 11.48 11.41 -16.27
C GLU A 44 12.09 11.43 -17.67
N VAL A 45 13.20 10.71 -17.83
CA VAL A 45 13.85 10.45 -19.12
C VAL A 45 14.01 8.94 -19.28
N ALA A 46 13.48 8.40 -20.37
CA ALA A 46 13.76 7.02 -20.81
C ALA A 46 15.13 7.01 -21.50
N THR A 47 16.13 6.36 -20.88
CA THR A 47 17.52 6.49 -21.31
C THR A 47 17.82 5.78 -22.63
N GLU A 48 17.05 4.76 -23.01
CA GLU A 48 17.21 4.04 -24.27
C GLU A 48 16.65 4.81 -25.47
N SER A 49 15.52 5.51 -25.30
CA SER A 49 14.85 6.22 -26.39
C SER A 49 15.04 7.73 -26.38
N GLY A 50 15.64 8.29 -25.31
CA GLY A 50 15.76 9.73 -25.09
C GLY A 50 14.43 10.47 -24.85
N LYS A 51 13.30 9.76 -24.84
CA LYS A 51 11.98 10.37 -24.60
C LYS A 51 11.86 10.82 -23.15
N TYR A 52 11.27 11.99 -22.94
CA TYR A 52 11.11 12.58 -21.62
C TYR A 52 9.69 13.07 -21.38
N ARG A 53 9.36 13.31 -20.10
CA ARG A 53 8.10 13.96 -19.70
C ARG A 53 8.21 14.66 -18.36
N PHE A 54 7.41 15.72 -18.22
CA PHE A 54 7.00 16.26 -16.92
C PHE A 54 5.66 15.64 -16.52
N GLN A 55 5.47 15.37 -15.23
CA GLN A 55 4.24 14.78 -14.74
C GLN A 55 3.91 15.27 -13.33
N VAL A 56 2.65 15.69 -13.11
CA VAL A 56 2.06 15.68 -11.78
C VAL A 56 1.66 14.23 -11.49
N ARG A 57 2.43 13.58 -10.60
CA ARG A 57 2.22 12.15 -10.33
C ARG A 57 1.06 11.91 -9.39
N ASN A 58 0.93 12.75 -8.37
CA ASN A 58 -0.15 12.73 -7.39
C ASN A 58 -0.38 14.14 -6.85
N ALA A 59 -1.64 14.48 -6.58
CA ALA A 59 -2.06 15.64 -5.82
C ALA A 59 -3.13 15.17 -4.82
N ARG A 60 -2.71 14.74 -3.63
CA ARG A 60 -3.60 14.15 -2.63
C ARG A 60 -3.99 15.16 -1.57
N VAL A 61 -5.28 15.10 -1.21
CA VAL A 61 -5.81 15.78 -0.04
C VAL A 61 -6.46 14.73 0.84
N SER A 62 -6.18 14.75 2.13
CA SER A 62 -6.84 13.89 3.11
C SER A 62 -7.35 14.69 4.29
N LEU A 63 -8.42 14.19 4.86
CA LEU A 63 -9.08 14.69 6.05
C LEU A 63 -9.19 13.56 7.06
N ASP A 64 -8.75 13.77 8.28
CA ASP A 64 -8.95 12.84 9.40
C ASP A 64 -9.42 13.56 10.65
N GLY A 65 -10.07 12.83 11.53
CA GLY A 65 -10.55 13.37 12.78
C GLY A 65 -11.29 12.35 13.63
N LYS A 66 -11.86 12.86 14.72
CA LYS A 66 -12.71 12.09 15.64
C LYS A 66 -14.10 12.70 15.70
N ILE A 67 -15.13 11.85 15.85
CA ILE A 67 -16.51 12.27 16.19
C ILE A 67 -16.88 11.86 17.62
N ALA A 68 -16.12 10.94 18.21
CA ALA A 68 -16.21 10.52 19.61
C ALA A 68 -14.82 10.02 20.08
N PRO A 69 -14.58 9.84 21.38
CA PRO A 69 -13.30 9.36 21.91
C PRO A 69 -12.78 8.09 21.24
N ASN A 70 -13.70 7.20 20.86
CA ASN A 70 -13.43 5.89 20.27
C ASN A 70 -13.88 5.76 18.81
N ILE A 71 -14.21 6.86 18.14
CA ILE A 71 -14.66 6.84 16.74
C ILE A 71 -13.83 7.81 15.91
N ASP A 72 -13.08 7.26 14.96
CA ASP A 72 -12.27 7.99 13.98
C ASP A 72 -12.91 7.91 12.59
N TYR A 73 -12.61 8.90 11.75
CA TYR A 73 -12.90 8.88 10.32
C TYR A 73 -11.70 9.33 9.50
N TYR A 74 -11.69 8.94 8.23
CA TYR A 74 -10.65 9.34 7.28
C TYR A 74 -11.21 9.39 5.87
N ILE A 75 -10.87 10.45 5.15
CA ILE A 75 -11.17 10.64 3.73
C ILE A 75 -9.87 10.98 3.03
N ASN A 76 -9.61 10.38 1.86
CA ASN A 76 -8.42 10.63 1.08
C ASN A 76 -8.72 10.56 -0.41
N THR A 77 -8.46 11.64 -1.10
CA THR A 77 -8.70 11.79 -2.53
C THR A 77 -7.37 12.13 -3.23
N ASP A 78 -7.13 11.54 -4.38
CA ASP A 78 -6.07 11.95 -5.30
C ASP A 78 -6.73 12.78 -6.41
N LEU A 79 -6.49 14.08 -6.40
CA LEU A 79 -7.04 15.03 -7.37
C LEU A 79 -6.37 14.90 -8.73
N CYS A 80 -5.17 14.31 -8.78
CA CYS A 80 -4.42 14.09 -10.00
C CYS A 80 -3.53 12.85 -9.89
N ASP A 81 -4.09 11.63 -10.07
CA ASP A 81 -3.29 10.43 -10.30
C ASP A 81 -3.00 10.29 -11.80
N ARG A 82 -1.93 10.91 -12.25
CA ARG A 82 -1.54 10.95 -13.68
C ARG A 82 -2.62 11.53 -14.60
N GLY A 83 -3.31 12.55 -14.15
CA GLY A 83 -4.39 13.21 -14.89
C GLY A 83 -5.81 12.74 -14.54
N SER A 84 -5.96 11.77 -13.63
CA SER A 84 -7.27 11.26 -13.21
C SER A 84 -7.55 11.54 -11.74
N MET A 85 -8.75 11.95 -11.43
CA MET A 85 -9.23 12.10 -10.05
C MET A 85 -9.73 10.75 -9.50
N LYS A 86 -9.37 10.43 -8.25
CA LYS A 86 -9.77 9.17 -7.59
C LYS A 86 -10.04 9.36 -6.11
N ILE A 87 -11.16 8.83 -5.64
CA ILE A 87 -11.40 8.63 -4.22
C ILE A 87 -10.62 7.38 -3.80
N LEU A 88 -9.69 7.51 -2.85
CA LEU A 88 -8.81 6.44 -2.45
C LEU A 88 -9.27 5.73 -1.18
N ASP A 89 -9.47 6.48 -0.11
CA ASP A 89 -9.87 5.94 1.18
C ASP A 89 -11.06 6.77 1.71
N VAL A 90 -12.13 6.11 2.14
CA VAL A 90 -13.26 6.70 2.86
C VAL A 90 -13.72 5.67 3.86
N TRP A 91 -13.46 5.90 5.15
CA TRP A 91 -13.82 4.93 6.16
C TRP A 91 -14.12 5.58 7.52
N ALA A 92 -14.90 4.86 8.32
CA ALA A 92 -15.07 5.08 9.74
C ALA A 92 -14.50 3.90 10.53
N ARG A 93 -14.01 4.18 11.74
CA ARG A 93 -13.46 3.18 12.64
C ARG A 93 -13.98 3.38 14.05
N ILE A 94 -14.38 2.29 14.69
CA ILE A 94 -14.89 2.26 16.06
C ILE A 94 -13.97 1.35 16.87
N TYR A 95 -13.48 1.84 18.00
CA TYR A 95 -12.74 1.06 18.97
C TYR A 95 -13.70 0.56 20.06
N ALA A 96 -13.87 -0.75 20.15
CA ALA A 96 -14.63 -1.38 21.22
C ALA A 96 -13.84 -1.38 22.53
N THR A 97 -12.52 -1.54 22.44
CA THR A 97 -11.55 -1.36 23.52
C THR A 97 -10.33 -0.59 22.98
N LYS A 98 -9.38 -0.23 23.82
CA LYS A 98 -8.11 0.37 23.38
C LYS A 98 -7.33 -0.52 22.39
N ASP A 99 -7.56 -1.83 22.42
CA ASP A 99 -6.82 -2.84 21.68
C ASP A 99 -7.61 -3.44 20.50
N LEU A 100 -8.95 -3.30 20.51
CA LEU A 100 -9.86 -3.90 19.51
C LEU A 100 -10.60 -2.81 18.74
N GLY A 101 -10.37 -2.74 17.43
CA GLY A 101 -10.99 -1.79 16.52
C GLY A 101 -11.70 -2.49 15.34
N PHE A 102 -12.79 -1.88 14.89
CA PHE A 102 -13.55 -2.26 13.69
C PHE A 102 -13.56 -1.09 12.72
N GLN A 103 -13.28 -1.36 11.45
CA GLN A 103 -13.24 -0.33 10.42
C GLN A 103 -14.12 -0.76 9.24
N ALA A 104 -14.92 0.17 8.71
CA ALA A 104 -15.78 -0.05 7.55
C ALA A 104 -15.61 1.07 6.53
N GLY A 105 -15.75 0.76 5.25
CA GLY A 105 -15.63 1.69 4.14
C GLY A 105 -14.68 1.22 3.05
N GLN A 106 -14.11 2.16 2.29
CA GLN A 106 -13.09 1.90 1.30
C GLN A 106 -11.70 2.21 1.87
N PHE A 107 -10.81 1.24 1.85
CA PHE A 107 -9.46 1.41 2.39
C PHE A 107 -8.50 0.33 1.86
N ARG A 108 -7.22 0.44 2.25
CA ARG A 108 -6.21 -0.56 1.91
C ARG A 108 -6.49 -1.87 2.64
N MET A 109 -6.57 -2.94 1.86
CA MET A 109 -6.66 -4.29 2.41
C MET A 109 -5.43 -4.57 3.27
N PRO A 110 -5.57 -5.20 4.45
CA PRO A 110 -4.44 -5.50 5.35
C PRO A 110 -3.57 -6.61 4.75
N PHE A 111 -2.66 -6.25 3.86
CA PHE A 111 -1.79 -7.17 3.12
C PHE A 111 -0.54 -6.45 2.62
N GLY A 112 0.63 -7.10 2.73
CA GLY A 112 1.90 -6.56 2.26
C GLY A 112 2.47 -5.40 3.11
N VAL A 113 3.69 -5.00 2.83
CA VAL A 113 4.36 -3.84 3.42
C VAL A 113 4.47 -2.72 2.39
N ASP A 114 5.10 -2.96 1.23
CA ASP A 114 5.19 -1.95 0.16
C ASP A 114 3.82 -1.57 -0.41
N PRO A 115 2.87 -2.51 -0.64
CA PRO A 115 1.51 -2.17 -1.03
C PRO A 115 0.80 -1.23 -0.06
N PHE A 116 1.13 -1.30 1.22
CA PHE A 116 0.49 -0.51 2.26
C PHE A 116 1.03 0.93 2.38
N ARG A 117 2.14 1.27 1.70
CA ARG A 117 2.72 2.61 1.74
C ARG A 117 1.92 3.63 0.94
N GLY A 118 1.86 4.86 1.46
CA GLY A 118 1.36 6.04 0.74
C GLY A 118 2.47 6.78 0.00
N PRO A 119 2.15 7.70 -0.92
CA PRO A 119 3.15 8.48 -1.68
C PRO A 119 4.13 9.27 -0.81
N ASN A 120 3.67 9.69 0.36
CA ASN A 120 4.47 10.42 1.34
C ASN A 120 5.43 9.53 2.15
N THR A 121 5.35 8.21 2.00
CA THR A 121 6.20 7.25 2.70
C THR A 121 7.04 6.38 1.76
N TYR A 122 6.97 6.62 0.44
CA TYR A 122 7.84 5.93 -0.51
C TYR A 122 9.29 6.38 -0.32
N ILE A 123 10.20 5.41 -0.35
CA ILE A 123 11.64 5.66 -0.37
C ILE A 123 12.07 6.03 -1.80
N PHE A 124 11.59 5.31 -2.79
CA PHE A 124 11.85 5.52 -4.21
C PHE A 124 10.67 6.22 -4.89
N ALA A 125 10.93 6.89 -5.99
CA ALA A 125 9.88 7.55 -6.76
C ALA A 125 8.89 6.56 -7.38
N ASN A 126 9.32 5.35 -7.74
CA ASN A 126 8.44 4.27 -8.18
C ASN A 126 8.35 3.16 -7.12
N ARG A 127 7.17 2.57 -6.98
CA ARG A 127 6.92 1.42 -6.10
C ARG A 127 7.65 0.18 -6.61
N SER A 128 7.82 -0.81 -5.73
CA SER A 128 8.23 -2.16 -6.12
C SER A 128 7.19 -2.83 -7.04
N PHE A 129 7.58 -3.92 -7.68
CA PHE A 129 6.63 -4.72 -8.48
C PHE A 129 5.55 -5.34 -7.59
N ILE A 130 5.86 -5.75 -6.35
CA ILE A 130 4.87 -6.22 -5.38
C ILE A 130 3.72 -5.22 -5.23
N GLY A 131 4.04 -3.97 -4.92
CA GLY A 131 3.04 -2.96 -4.62
C GLY A 131 2.31 -2.40 -5.82
N ARG A 132 2.82 -2.61 -7.02
CA ARG A 132 2.25 -2.04 -8.25
C ARG A 132 1.51 -3.07 -9.10
N GLN A 133 2.08 -4.26 -9.29
CA GLN A 133 1.63 -5.23 -10.28
C GLN A 133 0.92 -6.43 -9.65
N VAL A 134 1.41 -6.94 -8.51
CA VAL A 134 1.10 -8.30 -8.07
C VAL A 134 -0.15 -8.39 -7.21
N CYS A 135 -0.42 -7.41 -6.34
CA CYS A 135 -1.54 -7.44 -5.40
C CYS A 135 -2.60 -6.36 -5.64
N ASN A 136 -3.81 -6.59 -5.14
CA ASN A 136 -4.82 -5.53 -5.04
C ASN A 136 -4.62 -4.73 -3.76
N VAL A 137 -4.63 -3.41 -3.88
CA VAL A 137 -4.29 -2.52 -2.77
C VAL A 137 -5.50 -2.06 -1.98
N ARG A 138 -6.63 -1.76 -2.63
CA ARG A 138 -7.82 -1.17 -1.99
C ARG A 138 -9.10 -1.85 -2.42
N ALA A 139 -10.06 -1.92 -1.47
CA ALA A 139 -11.43 -2.35 -1.74
C ALA A 139 -12.39 -1.76 -0.71
N VAL A 140 -13.68 -1.83 -0.99
CA VAL A 140 -14.77 -1.53 -0.05
C VAL A 140 -15.02 -2.77 0.80
N GLY A 141 -15.10 -2.61 2.12
CA GLY A 141 -15.32 -3.74 3.02
C GLY A 141 -15.23 -3.36 4.49
N VAL A 142 -15.03 -4.38 5.30
CA VAL A 142 -14.89 -4.27 6.75
C VAL A 142 -13.62 -5.01 7.20
N LYS A 143 -12.99 -4.51 8.26
CA LYS A 143 -11.89 -5.20 8.94
C LYS A 143 -11.97 -5.07 10.44
N VAL A 144 -11.42 -6.06 11.12
CA VAL A 144 -11.11 -6.05 12.54
C VAL A 144 -9.60 -5.90 12.73
N MET A 145 -9.21 -5.18 13.77
CA MET A 145 -7.82 -4.97 14.17
C MET A 145 -7.68 -5.27 15.65
N TYR A 146 -6.67 -6.04 16.03
CA TYR A 146 -6.38 -6.33 17.41
C TYR A 146 -4.89 -6.17 17.70
N THR A 147 -4.59 -5.36 18.72
CA THR A 147 -3.22 -5.20 19.25
C THR A 147 -3.11 -5.95 20.55
N PHE A 148 -2.20 -6.89 20.62
CA PHE A 148 -2.02 -7.73 21.82
C PHE A 148 -1.36 -6.93 22.94
N PRO A 149 -1.98 -6.82 24.14
CA PRO A 149 -1.46 -5.98 25.21
C PRO A 149 -0.11 -6.46 25.79
N SER A 150 0.12 -7.77 25.77
CA SER A 150 1.27 -8.40 26.43
C SER A 150 2.46 -8.66 25.51
N ILE A 151 2.28 -8.54 24.22
CA ILE A 151 3.31 -8.79 23.20
C ILE A 151 3.21 -7.75 22.08
N PRO A 152 4.31 -7.33 21.46
CA PRO A 152 4.31 -6.34 20.37
C PRO A 152 3.78 -6.91 19.05
N LEU A 153 2.59 -7.48 19.08
CA LEU A 153 1.90 -8.13 17.97
C LEU A 153 0.61 -7.37 17.64
N THR A 154 0.38 -7.15 16.35
CA THR A 154 -0.90 -6.64 15.82
C THR A 154 -1.40 -7.59 14.75
N ALA A 155 -2.68 -7.95 14.81
CA ALA A 155 -3.36 -8.74 13.81
C ALA A 155 -4.52 -7.95 13.19
N GLU A 156 -4.68 -8.06 11.89
CA GLU A 156 -5.76 -7.45 11.13
C GLU A 156 -6.38 -8.50 10.21
N ALA A 157 -7.70 -8.53 10.09
CA ALA A 157 -8.40 -9.39 9.13
C ALA A 157 -9.65 -8.69 8.61
N GLY A 158 -10.02 -8.93 7.35
CA GLY A 158 -11.19 -8.28 6.76
C GLY A 158 -11.79 -9.03 5.58
N ALA A 159 -13.05 -8.66 5.29
CA ALA A 159 -13.81 -9.11 4.14
C ALA A 159 -14.19 -7.90 3.27
N PHE A 160 -14.08 -8.06 1.96
CA PHE A 160 -14.15 -6.96 1.01
C PHE A 160 -14.94 -7.36 -0.23
N ASN A 161 -15.46 -6.37 -0.93
CA ASN A 161 -15.93 -6.58 -2.28
C ASN A 161 -14.79 -7.08 -3.17
N PRO A 162 -15.02 -8.02 -4.08
CA PRO A 162 -14.00 -8.53 -4.98
C PRO A 162 -13.65 -7.56 -6.12
N THR A 163 -14.45 -6.53 -6.31
CA THR A 163 -14.36 -5.54 -7.38
C THR A 163 -13.27 -4.50 -7.11
N THR A 164 -12.94 -3.75 -8.15
CA THR A 164 -11.98 -2.65 -8.07
C THR A 164 -12.57 -1.45 -7.32
N ILE A 165 -11.71 -0.54 -6.90
CA ILE A 165 -12.05 0.70 -6.18
C ILE A 165 -13.04 1.62 -6.94
N GLY A 166 -13.26 1.45 -8.23
CA GLY A 166 -14.21 2.26 -9.02
C GLY A 166 -15.63 1.70 -9.07
N ASP A 167 -15.84 0.45 -8.66
CA ASP A 167 -17.15 -0.19 -8.69
C ASP A 167 -17.74 -0.28 -7.28
N HIS A 168 -18.64 0.64 -6.97
CA HIS A 168 -19.31 0.73 -5.67
C HIS A 168 -20.76 0.25 -5.71
N SER A 169 -21.32 -0.02 -6.88
CA SER A 169 -22.75 -0.32 -7.08
C SER A 169 -23.03 -1.78 -7.44
N GLY A 170 -22.00 -2.55 -7.80
CA GLY A 170 -22.14 -3.94 -8.24
C GLY A 170 -22.53 -4.90 -7.11
N TRP A 171 -23.51 -5.77 -7.39
CA TRP A 171 -23.86 -6.89 -6.51
C TRP A 171 -22.91 -8.06 -6.76
N ASN A 172 -22.30 -8.59 -5.69
CA ASN A 172 -21.29 -9.62 -5.78
C ASN A 172 -21.79 -10.96 -5.21
N SER A 173 -21.45 -12.06 -5.87
CA SER A 173 -21.75 -13.43 -5.42
C SER A 173 -20.70 -14.01 -4.47
N SER A 174 -19.55 -13.36 -4.32
CA SER A 174 -18.42 -13.81 -3.51
C SER A 174 -17.72 -12.61 -2.85
N LEU A 175 -16.88 -12.89 -1.86
CA LEU A 175 -16.09 -11.88 -1.16
C LEU A 175 -14.59 -12.08 -1.42
N ALA A 176 -13.85 -11.00 -1.35
CA ALA A 176 -12.40 -11.00 -1.15
C ALA A 176 -12.07 -10.98 0.34
N PHE A 177 -10.92 -11.54 0.71
CA PHE A 177 -10.44 -11.60 2.08
C PHE A 177 -8.99 -11.12 2.14
N ALA A 178 -8.62 -10.51 3.26
CA ALA A 178 -7.23 -10.19 3.55
C ALA A 178 -6.98 -10.25 5.05
N GLY A 179 -5.77 -10.63 5.42
CA GLY A 179 -5.31 -10.61 6.80
C GLY A 179 -3.81 -10.35 6.85
N LYS A 180 -3.38 -9.73 7.94
CA LYS A 180 -1.98 -9.38 8.19
C LYS A 180 -1.66 -9.47 9.66
N VAL A 181 -0.51 -10.04 9.95
CA VAL A 181 0.08 -10.06 11.29
C VAL A 181 1.40 -9.29 11.24
N THR A 182 1.63 -8.48 12.24
CA THR A 182 2.86 -7.69 12.38
C THR A 182 3.41 -7.88 13.79
N TYR A 183 4.68 -8.25 13.89
CA TYR A 183 5.41 -8.43 15.13
C TYR A 183 6.62 -7.50 15.16
N SER A 184 6.83 -6.79 16.27
CA SER A 184 7.95 -5.86 16.43
C SER A 184 8.84 -6.30 17.58
N ILE A 185 10.14 -6.47 17.34
CA ILE A 185 11.13 -6.84 18.36
C ILE A 185 12.36 -5.95 18.21
N GLY A 186 12.59 -5.09 19.20
CA GLY A 186 13.68 -4.12 19.13
C GLY A 186 13.64 -3.30 17.84
N ASN A 187 14.69 -3.40 17.06
CA ASN A 187 14.85 -2.70 15.78
C ASN A 187 14.26 -3.43 14.57
N VAL A 188 13.69 -4.62 14.77
CA VAL A 188 13.16 -5.48 13.70
C VAL A 188 11.63 -5.50 13.74
N LYS A 189 11.01 -5.38 12.58
CA LYS A 189 9.59 -5.56 12.36
C LYS A 189 9.39 -6.68 11.34
N LEU A 190 8.67 -7.72 11.74
CA LEU A 190 8.25 -8.83 10.88
C LEU A 190 6.79 -8.63 10.50
N ALA A 191 6.45 -8.94 9.26
CA ALA A 191 5.07 -8.93 8.81
C ALA A 191 4.81 -10.13 7.91
N THR A 192 3.63 -10.71 7.99
CA THR A 192 3.13 -11.72 7.06
C THR A 192 1.65 -11.51 6.84
N GLY A 193 1.16 -11.89 5.68
CA GLY A 193 -0.23 -11.70 5.33
C GLY A 193 -0.75 -12.70 4.31
N PHE A 194 -2.06 -12.70 4.19
CA PHE A 194 -2.81 -13.46 3.20
C PHE A 194 -3.83 -12.55 2.53
N GLN A 195 -3.97 -12.70 1.22
CA GLN A 195 -5.00 -12.01 0.44
C GLN A 195 -5.64 -12.99 -0.56
N SER A 196 -6.97 -13.01 -0.62
CA SER A 196 -7.73 -13.76 -1.61
C SER A 196 -8.65 -12.80 -2.35
N ILE A 197 -8.36 -12.54 -3.61
CA ILE A 197 -9.05 -11.57 -4.47
C ILE A 197 -9.59 -12.25 -5.73
N ILE A 198 -10.50 -11.58 -6.44
CA ILE A 198 -11.11 -12.11 -7.67
C ILE A 198 -11.01 -11.05 -8.77
N PRO A 199 -9.83 -10.81 -9.32
CA PRO A 199 -9.72 -10.00 -10.51
C PRO A 199 -10.29 -10.79 -11.71
N ASP A 200 -11.16 -10.14 -12.48
CA ASP A 200 -11.74 -10.69 -13.71
C ASP A 200 -12.22 -12.16 -13.60
N SER A 201 -13.03 -12.45 -12.60
CA SER A 201 -13.66 -13.77 -12.35
C SER A 201 -12.71 -14.92 -12.00
N VAL A 202 -11.42 -14.66 -11.81
CA VAL A 202 -10.44 -15.66 -11.39
C VAL A 202 -9.99 -15.38 -9.96
N ARG A 203 -10.25 -16.33 -9.03
CA ARG A 203 -9.75 -16.21 -7.69
C ARG A 203 -8.23 -16.41 -7.67
N THR A 204 -7.55 -15.46 -7.06
CA THR A 204 -6.11 -15.52 -6.81
C THR A 204 -5.84 -15.42 -5.31
N ASN A 205 -4.97 -16.28 -4.83
CA ASN A 205 -4.53 -16.32 -3.44
C ASN A 205 -3.08 -15.84 -3.36
N LEU A 206 -2.82 -14.91 -2.44
CA LEU A 206 -1.51 -14.33 -2.23
C LEU A 206 -1.08 -14.57 -0.79
N ILE A 207 0.21 -14.82 -0.60
CA ILE A 207 0.87 -14.88 0.70
C ILE A 207 2.10 -13.98 0.61
N ASP A 208 2.38 -13.22 1.66
CA ASP A 208 3.59 -12.42 1.76
C ASP A 208 4.34 -12.65 3.07
N GLY A 209 5.62 -12.30 3.05
CA GLY A 209 6.46 -12.20 4.22
C GLY A 209 7.44 -11.06 4.06
N ALA A 210 7.60 -10.25 5.10
CA ALA A 210 8.46 -9.09 5.09
C ALA A 210 9.22 -8.90 6.40
N ILE A 211 10.43 -8.37 6.27
CA ILE A 211 11.28 -7.95 7.38
C ILE A 211 11.71 -6.50 7.16
N THR A 212 11.59 -5.67 8.19
CA THR A 212 12.11 -4.31 8.20
C THR A 212 13.05 -4.16 9.40
N TRP A 213 14.28 -3.73 9.15
CA TRP A 213 15.24 -3.43 10.19
C TRP A 213 15.61 -1.95 10.16
N LYS A 214 15.59 -1.31 11.35
CA LYS A 214 15.96 0.11 11.53
C LYS A 214 16.97 0.22 12.65
N ALA A 215 18.19 0.62 12.35
CA ALA A 215 19.22 0.84 13.35
C ALA A 215 20.11 2.03 12.98
N GLY A 216 20.23 2.98 13.90
CA GLY A 216 20.99 4.19 13.66
C GLY A 216 20.49 4.94 12.42
N ARG A 217 21.34 5.02 11.40
CA ARG A 217 21.05 5.72 10.14
C ARG A 217 20.55 4.80 9.01
N TRP A 218 20.42 3.50 9.29
CA TRP A 218 20.04 2.49 8.31
C TRP A 218 18.57 2.10 8.42
N LEU A 219 17.93 1.97 7.28
CA LEU A 219 16.68 1.26 7.08
C LEU A 219 16.91 0.21 6.01
N ILE A 220 16.74 -1.07 6.35
CA ILE A 220 16.78 -2.19 5.41
C ILE A 220 15.44 -2.89 5.44
N GLU A 221 14.90 -3.23 4.28
CA GLU A 221 13.63 -3.95 4.18
C GLU A 221 13.68 -4.95 3.05
N GLY A 222 13.20 -6.16 3.35
CA GLY A 222 12.95 -7.22 2.40
C GLY A 222 11.48 -7.64 2.43
N GLU A 223 10.89 -7.89 1.29
CA GLU A 223 9.53 -8.41 1.14
C GLU A 223 9.50 -9.43 0.00
N TYR A 224 8.83 -10.55 0.22
CA TYR A 224 8.58 -11.58 -0.78
C TYR A 224 7.09 -11.88 -0.83
N MET A 225 6.57 -12.10 -2.04
CA MET A 225 5.16 -12.38 -2.28
C MET A 225 5.00 -13.51 -3.30
N TYR A 226 4.11 -14.44 -2.98
CA TYR A 226 3.67 -15.53 -3.83
C TYR A 226 2.20 -15.32 -4.20
N LYS A 227 1.88 -15.39 -5.49
CA LYS A 227 0.52 -15.27 -6.03
C LYS A 227 0.16 -16.53 -6.82
N HIS A 228 -0.89 -17.21 -6.38
CA HIS A 228 -1.42 -18.42 -7.01
C HIS A 228 -2.77 -18.14 -7.68
N TYR A 229 -2.91 -18.56 -8.92
CA TYR A 229 -4.17 -18.49 -9.67
C TYR A 229 -4.90 -19.82 -9.53
N THR A 230 -6.15 -19.79 -9.03
CA THR A 230 -6.91 -21.02 -8.82
C THR A 230 -7.26 -21.74 -10.13
N ALA A 231 -7.53 -23.06 -10.02
CA ALA A 231 -7.90 -23.93 -11.15
C ALA A 231 -6.86 -23.97 -12.30
N GLY A 232 -5.58 -23.78 -11.98
CA GLY A 232 -4.50 -23.86 -12.98
C GLY A 232 -4.60 -22.85 -14.12
N ARG A 233 -5.30 -21.74 -13.91
CA ARG A 233 -5.59 -20.76 -14.95
C ARG A 233 -4.36 -20.01 -15.46
N HIS A 234 -3.32 -19.90 -14.65
CA HIS A 234 -2.04 -19.31 -14.99
C HIS A 234 -0.96 -19.85 -14.06
N LYS A 235 0.31 -19.82 -14.48
CA LYS A 235 1.43 -20.15 -13.61
C LYS A 235 1.51 -19.19 -12.43
N ALA A 236 2.00 -19.68 -11.29
CA ALA A 236 2.16 -18.85 -10.09
C ALA A 236 3.17 -17.71 -10.35
N CYS A 237 2.91 -16.55 -9.74
CA CYS A 237 3.82 -15.41 -9.79
C CYS A 237 4.54 -15.24 -8.45
N HIS A 238 5.84 -15.04 -8.53
CA HIS A 238 6.71 -14.68 -7.42
C HIS A 238 7.16 -13.22 -7.59
N ALA A 239 7.13 -12.45 -6.53
CA ALA A 239 7.66 -11.09 -6.55
C ALA A 239 8.48 -10.84 -5.29
N TYR A 240 9.52 -10.04 -5.39
CA TYR A 240 10.39 -9.70 -4.28
C TYR A 240 10.90 -8.27 -4.39
N ASN A 241 11.24 -7.73 -3.22
CA ASN A 241 11.74 -6.37 -3.06
C ASN A 241 12.71 -6.34 -1.89
N LEU A 242 13.94 -5.92 -2.14
CA LEU A 242 14.96 -5.71 -1.13
C LEU A 242 15.55 -4.32 -1.33
N TYR A 243 15.58 -3.50 -0.28
CA TYR A 243 16.20 -2.20 -0.36
C TYR A 243 16.91 -1.79 0.94
N ALA A 244 17.86 -0.87 0.78
CA ALA A 244 18.50 -0.16 1.87
C ALA A 244 18.41 1.35 1.64
N ASP A 245 18.22 2.10 2.73
CA ASP A 245 18.28 3.55 2.80
C ASP A 245 19.24 3.94 3.93
N TYR A 246 20.23 4.76 3.59
CA TYR A 246 21.18 5.32 4.55
C TYR A 246 21.05 6.84 4.58
N HIS A 247 20.76 7.40 5.73
CA HIS A 247 20.56 8.83 5.87
C HIS A 247 21.63 9.53 6.71
N LEU A 248 22.00 10.72 6.26
CA LEU A 248 22.96 11.61 6.90
C LEU A 248 22.23 12.89 7.32
N PRO A 249 22.36 13.34 8.59
CA PRO A 249 21.98 14.70 8.94
C PRO A 249 22.95 15.67 8.27
N ILE A 250 22.41 16.70 7.62
CA ILE A 250 23.17 17.76 6.96
C ILE A 250 22.68 19.13 7.40
N LYS A 251 23.47 20.16 7.08
CA LYS A 251 23.06 21.57 7.19
C LYS A 251 23.39 22.24 5.86
N ALA A 252 22.45 22.22 4.93
CA ALA A 252 22.63 22.79 3.58
C ALA A 252 21.44 23.70 3.24
N GLY A 253 21.55 24.97 3.58
CA GLY A 253 20.44 25.92 3.51
C GLY A 253 19.28 25.45 4.36
N VAL A 254 18.11 25.20 3.74
CA VAL A 254 16.91 24.70 4.43
C VAL A 254 16.92 23.16 4.63
N PHE A 255 17.79 22.44 3.92
CA PHE A 255 17.83 21.00 3.95
C PHE A 255 18.59 20.48 5.18
N ASN A 256 18.02 19.45 5.82
CA ASN A 256 18.53 18.87 7.05
C ASN A 256 18.81 17.36 7.00
N ARG A 257 18.52 16.71 5.85
CA ARG A 257 18.83 15.29 5.63
C ARG A 257 19.23 15.02 4.18
N LEU A 258 20.24 14.19 4.00
CA LEU A 258 20.63 13.56 2.73
C LEU A 258 20.53 12.04 2.91
N SER A 259 19.90 11.35 1.98
CA SER A 259 19.76 9.90 1.99
C SER A 259 20.28 9.30 0.70
N PHE A 260 20.92 8.13 0.79
CA PHE A 260 21.33 7.31 -0.34
C PHE A 260 20.57 6.00 -0.31
N GLN A 261 20.02 5.58 -1.45
CA GLN A 261 19.13 4.44 -1.53
C GLN A 261 19.55 3.49 -2.65
N GLY A 262 19.42 2.18 -2.35
CA GLY A 262 19.55 1.11 -3.33
C GLY A 262 18.42 0.10 -3.18
N ARG A 263 17.86 -0.37 -4.30
CA ARG A 263 16.82 -1.39 -4.33
C ARG A 263 17.11 -2.40 -5.42
N PHE A 264 16.87 -3.68 -5.10
CA PHE A 264 16.72 -4.75 -6.05
C PHE A 264 15.32 -5.34 -5.90
N ASP A 265 14.53 -5.31 -6.96
CA ASP A 265 13.20 -5.88 -6.98
C ASP A 265 12.95 -6.64 -8.29
N GLY A 266 12.07 -7.63 -8.25
CA GLY A 266 11.75 -8.46 -9.39
C GLY A 266 10.42 -9.15 -9.27
N MET A 267 9.99 -9.72 -10.39
CA MET A 267 8.83 -10.59 -10.46
C MET A 267 8.96 -11.58 -11.62
N THR A 268 8.33 -12.75 -11.46
CA THR A 268 8.09 -13.68 -12.56
C THR A 268 6.90 -13.21 -13.40
N ASP A 269 6.58 -13.92 -14.49
CA ASP A 269 5.44 -13.58 -15.35
C ASP A 269 4.14 -13.42 -14.56
N HIS A 270 3.43 -12.36 -14.82
CA HIS A 270 2.24 -11.95 -14.07
C HIS A 270 1.04 -11.75 -15.01
N SER A 271 -0.13 -12.18 -14.55
CA SER A 271 -1.42 -11.88 -15.17
C SER A 271 -2.31 -11.07 -14.24
N ASN A 272 -2.90 -10.01 -14.76
CA ASN A 272 -4.00 -9.28 -14.12
C ASN A 272 -5.36 -9.95 -14.35
N ALA A 273 -5.35 -11.23 -14.71
CA ALA A 273 -6.51 -12.02 -15.14
C ALA A 273 -7.14 -11.56 -16.46
N ILE A 274 -6.41 -10.83 -17.30
CA ILE A 274 -6.83 -10.49 -18.67
C ILE A 274 -6.82 -11.75 -19.51
N ARG A 275 -7.87 -11.93 -20.29
CA ARG A 275 -8.07 -13.10 -21.17
C ARG A 275 -7.80 -12.74 -22.63
N ASN A 276 -7.31 -13.72 -23.38
CA ASN A 276 -7.25 -13.66 -24.83
C ASN A 276 -8.62 -13.99 -25.47
N SER A 277 -8.70 -13.97 -26.78
CA SER A 277 -9.90 -14.30 -27.56
C SER A 277 -10.45 -15.72 -27.30
N GLU A 278 -9.60 -16.63 -26.83
CA GLU A 278 -9.94 -18.00 -26.48
C GLU A 278 -10.37 -18.17 -25.00
N GLY A 279 -10.42 -17.07 -24.25
CA GLY A 279 -10.78 -17.07 -22.83
C GLY A 279 -9.68 -17.55 -21.88
N LEU A 280 -8.45 -17.75 -22.37
CA LEU A 280 -7.29 -18.13 -21.55
C LEU A 280 -6.63 -16.91 -20.94
N LEU A 281 -6.13 -17.03 -19.70
CA LEU A 281 -5.37 -15.97 -19.07
C LEU A 281 -4.04 -15.75 -19.79
N THR A 282 -3.72 -14.49 -20.05
CA THR A 282 -2.47 -14.08 -20.70
C THR A 282 -1.49 -13.49 -19.71
N THR A 283 -0.20 -13.65 -19.98
CA THR A 283 0.85 -12.87 -19.34
C THR A 283 0.80 -11.45 -19.90
N ASN A 284 0.36 -10.51 -19.11
CA ASN A 284 0.32 -9.10 -19.49
C ASN A 284 1.41 -8.26 -18.81
N ASP A 285 2.23 -8.89 -18.01
CA ASP A 285 3.37 -8.26 -17.34
C ASP A 285 4.53 -9.29 -17.24
N PRO A 286 5.53 -9.22 -18.12
CA PRO A 286 6.57 -10.24 -18.27
C PRO A 286 7.57 -10.20 -17.10
N ALA A 287 8.21 -11.36 -16.89
CA ALA A 287 9.23 -11.57 -15.88
C ALA A 287 10.40 -10.59 -16.05
N ARG A 288 10.78 -9.92 -14.97
CA ARG A 288 11.90 -8.97 -14.95
C ARG A 288 12.43 -8.69 -13.56
N ASN A 289 13.65 -8.25 -13.53
CA ASN A 289 14.30 -7.64 -12.37
C ASN A 289 14.53 -6.15 -12.61
N ARG A 290 14.71 -5.40 -11.52
CA ARG A 290 15.09 -4.00 -11.58
C ARG A 290 16.06 -3.67 -10.46
N ILE A 291 17.10 -2.92 -10.83
CA ILE A 291 17.97 -2.24 -9.87
C ILE A 291 17.56 -0.76 -9.88
N THR A 292 17.36 -0.19 -8.70
CA THR A 292 17.13 1.25 -8.53
C THR A 292 18.19 1.78 -7.57
N VAL A 293 18.92 2.81 -8.00
CA VAL A 293 19.81 3.59 -7.13
C VAL A 293 19.32 5.02 -7.06
N GLY A 294 19.55 5.69 -5.95
CA GLY A 294 19.10 7.06 -5.81
C GLY A 294 19.65 7.81 -4.61
N ALA A 295 19.39 9.10 -4.63
CA ALA A 295 19.65 10.00 -3.51
C ALA A 295 18.42 10.90 -3.29
N THR A 296 18.21 11.27 -2.03
CA THR A 296 17.14 12.18 -1.64
C THR A 296 17.70 13.24 -0.70
N ILE A 297 17.51 14.52 -1.06
CA ILE A 297 17.76 15.62 -0.14
C ILE A 297 16.40 16.09 0.44
N SER A 298 16.34 16.28 1.76
CA SER A 298 15.10 16.54 2.46
C SER A 298 15.18 17.76 3.37
N TYR A 299 14.12 18.56 3.35
CA TYR A 299 13.74 19.45 4.43
C TYR A 299 12.65 18.78 5.26
N ILE A 300 12.92 18.46 6.51
CA ILE A 300 11.96 17.80 7.40
C ILE A 300 11.76 18.67 8.63
N LYS A 301 10.55 19.22 8.78
CA LYS A 301 10.11 19.93 9.99
C LYS A 301 9.36 18.98 10.92
N SER A 302 8.54 18.09 10.36
CA SER A 302 7.80 17.06 11.11
C SER A 302 7.43 15.90 10.17
N LYS A 303 6.82 14.84 10.72
CA LYS A 303 6.27 13.72 9.95
C LYS A 303 5.26 14.16 8.88
N ASN A 304 4.53 15.24 9.15
CA ASN A 304 3.47 15.76 8.28
C ASN A 304 3.86 17.05 7.55
N LEU A 305 5.07 17.54 7.71
CA LEU A 305 5.55 18.75 7.03
C LEU A 305 6.99 18.53 6.56
N PHE A 306 7.14 18.22 5.28
CA PHE A 306 8.45 17.99 4.66
C PHE A 306 8.44 18.25 3.16
N LEU A 307 9.63 18.48 2.61
CA LEU A 307 9.94 18.54 1.19
C LEU A 307 11.08 17.58 0.90
N ASP A 308 10.89 16.64 -0.03
CA ASP A 308 11.93 15.77 -0.58
C ASP A 308 12.18 16.12 -2.05
N ILE A 309 13.45 16.17 -2.44
CA ILE A 309 13.89 16.14 -3.82
C ILE A 309 14.64 14.84 -4.03
N ARG A 310 14.11 13.95 -4.87
CA ARG A 310 14.62 12.60 -5.12
C ARG A 310 15.17 12.50 -6.52
N ALA A 311 16.37 11.96 -6.66
CA ALA A 311 16.93 11.53 -7.93
C ALA A 311 17.06 10.01 -7.93
N ASN A 312 16.48 9.32 -8.90
CA ASN A 312 16.58 7.87 -9.04
C ASN A 312 16.98 7.51 -10.47
N TYR A 313 17.75 6.42 -10.59
CA TYR A 313 17.99 5.70 -11.82
C TYR A 313 17.45 4.28 -11.69
N GLU A 314 16.68 3.81 -12.67
CA GLU A 314 16.09 2.48 -12.73
C GLU A 314 16.64 1.74 -13.94
N LYS A 315 17.30 0.60 -13.71
CA LYS A 315 17.78 -0.35 -14.72
C LYS A 315 16.92 -1.59 -14.70
N TYR A 316 16.37 -1.98 -15.86
CA TYR A 316 15.49 -3.13 -16.02
C TYR A 316 16.24 -4.28 -16.71
N PHE A 317 15.94 -5.50 -16.27
CA PHE A 317 16.49 -6.75 -16.83
C PHE A 317 15.32 -7.70 -17.08
N TYR A 318 14.92 -7.81 -18.33
CA TYR A 318 13.87 -8.73 -18.74
C TYR A 318 14.44 -10.14 -18.93
N HIS A 319 13.63 -11.16 -18.59
CA HIS A 319 14.04 -12.56 -18.72
C HIS A 319 13.74 -13.12 -20.13
N HIS A 320 12.98 -12.40 -20.93
CA HIS A 320 12.64 -12.73 -22.31
C HIS A 320 12.77 -11.47 -23.18
N ASP A 321 12.84 -11.65 -24.48
CA ASP A 321 12.83 -10.54 -25.42
C ASP A 321 11.48 -9.83 -25.34
N VAL A 322 11.52 -8.57 -24.92
CA VAL A 322 10.34 -7.72 -24.74
C VAL A 322 10.60 -6.37 -25.37
N THR A 323 9.69 -5.90 -26.21
CA THR A 323 9.73 -4.53 -26.69
C THR A 323 9.42 -3.58 -25.54
N THR A 324 10.43 -2.85 -25.10
CA THR A 324 10.29 -1.88 -23.99
C THR A 324 9.62 -0.59 -24.47
N THR A 325 8.91 0.05 -23.58
CA THR A 325 8.38 1.41 -23.76
C THR A 325 9.09 2.36 -22.81
N PRO A 326 8.99 3.69 -22.99
CA PRO A 326 9.52 4.65 -22.01
C PRO A 326 9.03 4.42 -20.56
N GLY A 327 7.87 3.78 -20.40
CA GLY A 327 7.29 3.43 -19.10
C GLY A 327 7.83 2.15 -18.48
N THR A 328 8.37 1.23 -19.29
CA THR A 328 8.80 -0.12 -18.88
C THR A 328 10.31 -0.35 -19.05
N GLY A 329 11.03 0.52 -19.75
CA GLY A 329 12.49 0.46 -19.91
C GLY A 329 13.26 1.29 -18.87
N ASP A 330 14.57 1.36 -19.08
CA ASP A 330 15.52 2.10 -18.26
C ASP A 330 15.21 3.59 -18.21
N LYS A 331 15.32 4.20 -17.03
CA LYS A 331 15.01 5.61 -16.87
C LYS A 331 15.75 6.28 -15.74
N ALA A 332 16.00 7.56 -15.94
CA ALA A 332 16.40 8.49 -14.90
C ALA A 332 15.21 9.40 -14.56
N LEU A 333 15.08 9.78 -13.32
CA LEU A 333 14.01 10.66 -12.88
C LEU A 333 14.42 11.54 -11.69
N ILE A 334 13.86 12.73 -11.67
CA ILE A 334 13.90 13.64 -10.52
C ILE A 334 12.46 13.88 -10.08
N GLU A 335 12.20 13.74 -8.79
CA GLU A 335 10.87 13.90 -8.20
C GLU A 335 10.91 14.87 -7.03
N LEU A 336 9.97 15.79 -7.00
CA LEU A 336 9.68 16.64 -5.85
C LEU A 336 8.46 16.08 -5.13
N VAL A 337 8.57 15.88 -3.81
CA VAL A 337 7.48 15.45 -2.92
C VAL A 337 7.32 16.48 -1.84
N LEU A 338 6.17 17.11 -1.80
CA LEU A 338 5.78 18.04 -0.75
C LEU A 338 4.66 17.41 0.09
N ARG A 339 4.78 17.50 1.42
CA ARG A 339 3.72 17.15 2.37
C ARG A 339 3.49 18.31 3.36
N PHE A 340 2.24 18.62 3.59
CA PHE A 340 1.76 19.65 4.53
C PHE A 340 0.43 19.24 5.17
#